data_71bddf5beebe3ad7976c83b39f7fe441
#
_entry.id   71bddf5beebe3ad7976c83b39f7fe441
#
_cell.length_a   1.000
_cell.length_b   1.000
_cell.length_c   1.000
_cell.angle_alpha   90.00
_cell.angle_beta   90.00
_cell.angle_gamma   90.00
#
_symmetry.space_group_name_H-M   'P 1'
#
loop_
_entity.id
_entity.type
_entity.pdbx_description
1 polymer ?
#
loop_
_entity_poly.entity_id
_entity_poly.type
_entity_poly.pdbx_seq_one_letter_code
_entity_poly.pdbx_strand_id
1 'polypeptide(L)'
;MSEKNEKYEKYEKIVGSVLDDRYRLDELIGVGGMAVVYRATDVSVNNQVYAIKMLKEEASCDEVVVKRFKNECRAESLLNHKNIVAVYDVNVKGELKYMVMEYVYGMTLKKYLVGNNGPLELDEILSYISQVLRALRVAHNEGIIHRDIKPQNIMVLGDGKIKVMDFGIAKLPNAETVTVTDKAVGTVYYMSPEQASGKSIDPRSDIYSLGAMLYELATGEMPFRGETPVAILMKHVNEKPVPPRVLNPKIPVGLEQIIMCAMSKKPQDRFENAETMLAYVKELQRDNKIKFDELPSNTKWENFQAKLKRFFSKGKK
;
A
#
# COMPACT_ATOMS: atom_id res chain seq x y z
N MET A 1 2.99 -12.32 30.98
CA MET A 1 2.27 -11.25 30.23
C MET A 1 3.31 -10.68 29.30
N SER A 2 3.11 -10.67 27.97
CA SER A 2 4.15 -10.27 27.02
C SER A 2 4.21 -8.74 26.93
N GLU A 3 5.41 -8.17 26.66
CA GLU A 3 5.64 -6.72 26.42
C GLU A 3 4.65 -6.10 25.41
N LYS A 4 4.03 -6.92 24.56
CA LYS A 4 2.96 -6.49 23.65
C LYS A 4 1.69 -6.06 24.39
N ASN A 5 1.31 -6.68 25.50
CA ASN A 5 0.10 -6.34 26.25
C ASN A 5 0.26 -5.01 27.00
N GLU A 6 1.41 -4.77 27.66
CA GLU A 6 1.66 -3.52 28.39
C GLU A 6 1.65 -2.29 27.47
N LYS A 7 2.14 -2.47 26.23
CA LYS A 7 2.18 -1.39 25.25
C LYS A 7 0.80 -0.99 24.72
N TYR A 8 -0.15 -1.92 24.67
CA TYR A 8 -1.55 -1.64 24.31
C TYR A 8 -2.29 -0.98 25.47
N GLU A 9 -2.13 -1.47 26.70
CA GLU A 9 -2.79 -0.94 27.90
C GLU A 9 -2.53 0.56 28.14
N LYS A 10 -1.32 1.06 27.80
CA LYS A 10 -1.01 2.50 27.89
C LYS A 10 -1.95 3.35 27.04
N TYR A 11 -2.26 2.91 25.83
CA TYR A 11 -3.09 3.67 24.88
C TYR A 11 -4.58 3.42 25.07
N GLU A 12 -4.98 2.30 25.67
CA GLU A 12 -6.36 2.04 26.05
C GLU A 12 -6.82 2.94 27.21
N LYS A 13 -5.90 3.32 28.11
CA LYS A 13 -6.21 4.19 29.29
C LYS A 13 -6.77 5.56 28.92
N ILE A 14 -6.49 6.07 27.73
CA ILE A 14 -7.01 7.37 27.28
C ILE A 14 -8.33 7.26 26.52
N VAL A 15 -8.86 6.05 26.32
CA VAL A 15 -10.22 5.85 25.79
C VAL A 15 -11.21 6.45 26.76
N GLY A 16 -12.20 7.18 26.25
CA GLY A 16 -13.16 7.96 27.04
C GLY A 16 -12.75 9.42 27.25
N SER A 17 -11.47 9.79 27.05
CA SER A 17 -11.04 11.19 27.12
C SER A 17 -11.53 11.99 25.90
N VAL A 18 -11.59 13.31 26.07
CA VAL A 18 -12.02 14.26 25.02
C VAL A 18 -10.84 15.13 24.64
N LEU A 19 -10.48 15.13 23.35
CA LEU A 19 -9.45 15.97 22.78
C LEU A 19 -10.04 17.33 22.38
N ASP A 20 -9.37 18.42 22.75
CA ASP A 20 -9.74 19.81 22.41
C ASP A 20 -11.24 20.10 22.67
N ASP A 21 -11.81 19.54 23.76
CA ASP A 21 -13.24 19.64 24.16
C ASP A 21 -14.22 19.21 23.06
N ARG A 22 -13.76 18.48 22.06
CA ARG A 22 -14.52 18.15 20.86
C ARG A 22 -14.54 16.66 20.51
N TYR A 23 -13.40 15.99 20.49
CA TYR A 23 -13.31 14.62 19.98
C TYR A 23 -13.18 13.61 21.13
N ARG A 24 -14.26 12.92 21.49
CA ARG A 24 -14.21 11.84 22.47
C ARG A 24 -13.62 10.59 21.82
N LEU A 25 -12.55 10.04 22.40
CA LEU A 25 -11.92 8.80 21.99
C LEU A 25 -12.77 7.61 22.44
N ASP A 26 -13.40 6.89 21.52
CA ASP A 26 -14.33 5.81 21.86
C ASP A 26 -13.65 4.43 21.89
N GLU A 27 -12.65 4.20 21.04
CA GLU A 27 -12.03 2.88 20.88
C GLU A 27 -10.63 3.00 20.25
N LEU A 28 -9.67 2.22 20.74
CA LEU A 28 -8.36 2.08 20.13
C LEU A 28 -8.45 1.09 18.96
N ILE A 29 -8.34 1.57 17.71
CA ILE A 29 -8.48 0.74 16.50
C ILE A 29 -7.16 0.37 15.83
N GLY A 30 -6.04 1.01 16.22
CA GLY A 30 -4.73 0.68 15.66
C GLY A 30 -3.56 1.23 16.46
N VAL A 31 -2.49 0.43 16.55
CA VAL A 31 -1.21 0.86 17.15
C VAL A 31 -0.11 0.77 16.12
N GLY A 32 0.36 1.94 15.67
CA GLY A 32 1.46 2.11 14.72
C GLY A 32 2.84 2.15 15.38
N GLY A 33 3.90 2.33 14.59
CA GLY A 33 5.26 2.60 15.10
C GLY A 33 5.32 3.95 15.82
N MET A 34 4.97 5.03 15.13
CA MET A 34 5.02 6.40 15.64
C MET A 34 3.66 6.96 16.07
N ALA A 35 2.54 6.35 15.70
CA ALA A 35 1.21 6.85 15.95
C ALA A 35 0.24 5.73 16.38
N VAL A 36 -0.81 6.13 17.05
CA VAL A 36 -1.99 5.30 17.39
C VAL A 36 -3.21 5.85 16.69
N VAL A 37 -4.19 5.00 16.44
CA VAL A 37 -5.44 5.38 15.76
C VAL A 37 -6.61 5.02 16.64
N TYR A 38 -7.50 5.99 16.88
CA TYR A 38 -8.73 5.82 17.63
C TYR A 38 -9.95 6.03 16.74
N ARG A 39 -11.01 5.27 16.99
CA ARG A 39 -12.35 5.70 16.63
C ARG A 39 -12.76 6.78 17.61
N ALA A 40 -13.31 7.88 17.13
CA ALA A 40 -13.70 8.99 17.96
C ALA A 40 -15.05 9.58 17.50
N THR A 41 -15.76 10.19 18.44
CA THR A 41 -17.01 10.88 18.20
C THR A 41 -16.82 12.37 18.43
N ASP A 42 -17.20 13.19 17.46
CA ASP A 42 -17.29 14.65 17.61
C ASP A 42 -18.52 15.00 18.41
N VAL A 43 -18.34 15.41 19.66
CA VAL A 43 -19.44 15.75 20.58
C VAL A 43 -20.06 17.14 20.27
N SER A 44 -19.41 17.95 19.43
CA SER A 44 -19.89 19.27 19.03
C SER A 44 -20.78 19.24 17.78
N VAL A 45 -20.70 18.18 16.95
CA VAL A 45 -21.40 18.07 15.67
C VAL A 45 -22.12 16.73 15.55
N ASN A 46 -23.37 16.66 15.98
CA ASN A 46 -24.28 15.52 15.78
C ASN A 46 -23.69 14.13 16.02
N ASN A 47 -22.71 13.99 16.92
CA ASN A 47 -21.99 12.74 17.21
C ASN A 47 -21.40 12.08 15.94
N GLN A 48 -20.87 12.87 15.02
CA GLN A 48 -20.16 12.37 13.83
C GLN A 48 -18.97 11.52 14.24
N VAL A 49 -18.80 10.36 13.60
CA VAL A 49 -17.71 9.44 13.88
C VAL A 49 -16.52 9.71 12.97
N TYR A 50 -15.33 9.74 13.56
CA TYR A 50 -14.05 9.97 12.88
C TYR A 50 -13.01 8.92 13.28
N ALA A 51 -11.93 8.82 12.51
CA ALA A 51 -10.68 8.18 12.93
C ALA A 51 -9.68 9.27 13.32
N ILE A 52 -9.06 9.14 14.47
CA ILE A 52 -8.02 10.08 14.94
C ILE A 52 -6.68 9.35 14.98
N LYS A 53 -5.77 9.76 14.11
CA LYS A 53 -4.37 9.30 14.11
C LYS A 53 -3.55 10.26 14.95
N MET A 54 -3.11 9.79 16.12
CA MET A 54 -2.40 10.58 17.11
C MET A 54 -0.95 10.14 17.23
N LEU A 55 -0.03 11.09 17.18
CA LEU A 55 1.40 10.83 17.39
C LEU A 55 1.62 10.37 18.83
N LYS A 56 2.41 9.32 19.00
CA LYS A 56 2.76 8.83 20.34
C LYS A 56 3.61 9.84 21.09
N GLU A 57 3.47 9.86 22.41
CA GLU A 57 4.23 10.74 23.29
C GLU A 57 5.75 10.58 23.07
N GLU A 58 6.23 9.34 23.02
CA GLU A 58 7.64 9.03 22.79
C GLU A 58 8.14 9.54 21.42
N ALA A 59 7.27 9.49 20.43
CA ALA A 59 7.55 9.97 19.06
C ALA A 59 7.46 11.51 18.96
N SER A 60 6.72 12.14 19.87
CA SER A 60 6.58 13.61 19.92
C SER A 60 7.84 14.32 20.44
N CYS A 61 8.75 13.61 21.10
CA CYS A 61 10.04 14.12 21.55
C CYS A 61 11.08 14.17 20.42
N ASP A 62 10.87 13.49 19.30
CA ASP A 62 11.77 13.46 18.14
C ASP A 62 11.30 14.48 17.08
N GLU A 63 12.05 15.57 16.93
CA GLU A 63 11.73 16.62 15.97
C GLU A 63 11.63 16.12 14.52
N VAL A 64 12.43 15.11 14.14
CA VAL A 64 12.40 14.52 12.80
C VAL A 64 11.09 13.77 12.59
N VAL A 65 10.63 13.02 13.60
CA VAL A 65 9.34 12.29 13.55
C VAL A 65 8.17 13.28 13.52
N VAL A 66 8.22 14.33 14.35
CA VAL A 66 7.21 15.40 14.35
C VAL A 66 7.13 16.11 12.99
N LYS A 67 8.28 16.44 12.39
CA LYS A 67 8.33 17.06 11.06
C LYS A 67 7.75 16.14 9.99
N ARG A 68 8.05 14.85 10.05
CA ARG A 68 7.49 13.84 9.15
C ARG A 68 5.97 13.75 9.28
N PHE A 69 5.46 13.66 10.50
CA PHE A 69 4.02 13.64 10.76
C PHE A 69 3.30 14.89 10.24
N LYS A 70 3.88 16.08 10.47
CA LYS A 70 3.34 17.36 9.92
C LYS A 70 3.28 17.36 8.40
N ASN A 71 4.33 16.84 7.73
CA ASN A 71 4.36 16.75 6.27
C ASN A 71 3.31 15.77 5.75
N GLU A 72 3.13 14.62 6.41
CA GLU A 72 2.08 13.64 6.11
C GLU A 72 0.69 14.27 6.23
N CYS A 73 0.38 14.88 7.37
CA CYS A 73 -0.88 15.59 7.57
C CYS A 73 -1.15 16.63 6.47
N ARG A 74 -0.13 17.44 6.14
CA ARG A 74 -0.27 18.50 5.11
C ARG A 74 -0.56 17.90 3.73
N ALA A 75 0.13 16.85 3.35
CA ALA A 75 -0.05 16.26 2.04
C ALA A 75 -1.39 15.52 1.94
N GLU A 76 -1.77 14.74 2.96
CA GLU A 76 -3.06 14.06 2.96
C GLU A 76 -4.24 15.03 2.95
N SER A 77 -4.11 16.22 3.60
CA SER A 77 -5.15 17.27 3.59
C SER A 77 -5.38 17.90 2.20
N LEU A 78 -4.45 17.75 1.25
CA LEU A 78 -4.61 18.22 -0.13
C LEU A 78 -5.42 17.25 -0.98
N LEU A 79 -5.58 16.00 -0.55
CA LEU A 79 -6.19 14.95 -1.33
C LEU A 79 -7.68 14.83 -1.06
N ASN A 80 -8.49 15.11 -2.09
CA ASN A 80 -9.94 14.96 -2.03
C ASN A 80 -10.41 14.03 -3.17
N HIS A 81 -10.67 12.76 -2.83
CA HIS A 81 -11.17 11.80 -3.80
C HIS A 81 -11.92 10.65 -3.09
N LYS A 82 -12.99 10.14 -3.71
CA LYS A 82 -13.82 9.06 -3.14
C LYS A 82 -13.07 7.77 -2.76
N ASN A 83 -11.94 7.50 -3.40
CA ASN A 83 -11.09 6.34 -3.13
C ASN A 83 -9.85 6.69 -2.29
N ILE A 84 -9.84 7.84 -1.61
CA ILE A 84 -8.81 8.25 -0.64
C ILE A 84 -9.53 8.54 0.68
N VAL A 85 -8.93 8.16 1.79
CA VAL A 85 -9.44 8.53 3.12
C VAL A 85 -9.31 10.05 3.27
N ALA A 86 -10.42 10.73 3.56
CA ALA A 86 -10.44 12.17 3.70
C ALA A 86 -9.83 12.61 5.05
N VAL A 87 -9.09 13.72 5.04
CA VAL A 87 -8.61 14.39 6.25
C VAL A 87 -9.47 15.63 6.46
N TYR A 88 -10.03 15.78 7.67
CA TYR A 88 -10.96 16.85 8.01
C TYR A 88 -10.34 17.93 8.87
N ASP A 89 -9.42 17.54 9.77
CA ASP A 89 -8.78 18.47 10.70
C ASP A 89 -7.39 17.98 11.11
N VAL A 90 -6.51 18.92 11.50
CA VAL A 90 -5.12 18.60 11.88
C VAL A 90 -4.67 19.49 13.03
N ASN A 91 -4.36 18.91 14.18
CA ASN A 91 -3.68 19.60 15.27
C ASN A 91 -2.20 19.17 15.33
N VAL A 92 -1.29 20.08 14.97
CA VAL A 92 0.17 19.86 14.99
C VAL A 92 0.92 20.89 15.83
N LYS A 93 0.19 21.80 16.50
CA LYS A 93 0.77 22.88 17.32
C LYS A 93 0.70 22.59 18.81
N GLY A 94 -0.31 21.85 19.28
CA GLY A 94 -0.52 21.49 20.69
C GLY A 94 0.48 20.46 21.22
N GLU A 95 0.33 20.09 22.48
CA GLU A 95 1.08 19.00 23.11
C GLU A 95 0.77 17.68 22.41
N LEU A 96 -0.52 17.38 22.23
CA LEU A 96 -0.98 16.25 21.45
C LEU A 96 -1.06 16.62 19.97
N LYS A 97 -0.36 15.87 19.16
CA LYS A 97 -0.35 16.05 17.69
C LYS A 97 -1.19 14.95 17.06
N TYR A 98 -2.26 15.35 16.38
CA TYR A 98 -3.19 14.39 15.77
C TYR A 98 -3.78 14.90 14.47
N MET A 99 -4.32 13.97 13.69
CA MET A 99 -5.04 14.18 12.45
C MET A 99 -6.42 13.51 12.55
N VAL A 100 -7.46 14.25 12.22
CA VAL A 100 -8.85 13.78 12.17
C VAL A 100 -9.18 13.36 10.77
N MET A 101 -9.54 12.10 10.59
CA MET A 101 -9.77 11.47 9.30
C MET A 101 -11.17 10.87 9.22
N GLU A 102 -11.59 10.59 8.01
CA GLU A 102 -12.77 9.77 7.73
C GLU A 102 -12.66 8.41 8.46
N TYR A 103 -13.69 8.07 9.23
CA TYR A 103 -13.81 6.71 9.74
C TYR A 103 -14.42 5.82 8.66
N VAL A 104 -13.64 4.85 8.19
CA VAL A 104 -14.05 3.94 7.12
C VAL A 104 -14.66 2.67 7.72
N TYR A 105 -15.96 2.46 7.49
CA TYR A 105 -16.66 1.23 7.87
C TYR A 105 -16.28 0.10 6.90
N GLY A 106 -15.27 -0.69 7.28
CA GLY A 106 -14.73 -1.74 6.43
C GLY A 106 -13.57 -2.47 7.10
N MET A 107 -12.84 -3.23 6.31
CA MET A 107 -11.62 -3.90 6.76
C MET A 107 -10.47 -3.64 5.80
N THR A 108 -9.23 -3.83 6.24
CA THR A 108 -8.09 -3.74 5.32
C THR A 108 -8.13 -4.88 4.31
N LEU A 109 -7.67 -4.61 3.09
CA LEU A 109 -7.54 -5.64 2.05
C LEU A 109 -6.67 -6.82 2.53
N LYS A 110 -5.71 -6.58 3.43
CA LYS A 110 -4.93 -7.65 4.06
C LYS A 110 -5.78 -8.58 4.92
N LYS A 111 -6.67 -8.04 5.76
CA LYS A 111 -7.62 -8.86 6.55
C LYS A 111 -8.58 -9.61 5.64
N TYR A 112 -9.05 -8.96 4.58
CA TYR A 112 -9.91 -9.55 3.57
C TYR A 112 -9.25 -10.76 2.89
N LEU A 113 -7.99 -10.62 2.44
CA LEU A 113 -7.21 -11.71 1.83
C LEU A 113 -7.01 -12.90 2.77
N VAL A 114 -6.71 -12.65 4.04
CA VAL A 114 -6.55 -13.71 5.04
C VAL A 114 -7.86 -14.48 5.24
N GLY A 115 -9.00 -13.80 5.18
CA GLY A 115 -10.33 -14.42 5.31
C GLY A 115 -10.77 -15.20 4.05
N ASN A 116 -10.23 -14.87 2.89
CA ASN A 116 -10.64 -15.45 1.60
C ASN A 116 -9.97 -16.81 1.28
N ASN A 117 -8.96 -17.22 2.05
CA ASN A 117 -8.23 -18.51 1.89
C ASN A 117 -7.70 -18.81 0.47
N GLY A 118 -7.29 -17.78 -0.29
CA GLY A 118 -6.76 -17.97 -1.65
C GLY A 118 -6.68 -16.68 -2.47
N PRO A 119 -6.32 -16.78 -3.75
CA PRO A 119 -6.35 -15.65 -4.67
C PRO A 119 -7.78 -15.11 -4.85
N LEU A 120 -7.88 -13.82 -5.14
CA LEU A 120 -9.16 -13.18 -5.45
C LEU A 120 -9.62 -13.52 -6.87
N GLU A 121 -10.93 -13.40 -7.09
CA GLU A 121 -11.51 -13.52 -8.42
C GLU A 121 -11.10 -12.33 -9.31
N LEU A 122 -10.99 -12.57 -10.62
CA LEU A 122 -10.50 -11.59 -11.59
C LEU A 122 -11.25 -10.26 -11.54
N ASP A 123 -12.58 -10.32 -11.54
CA ASP A 123 -13.43 -9.12 -11.57
C ASP A 123 -13.23 -8.26 -10.32
N GLU A 124 -13.03 -8.90 -9.18
CA GLU A 124 -12.76 -8.25 -7.91
C GLU A 124 -11.38 -7.57 -7.92
N ILE A 125 -10.34 -8.29 -8.37
CA ILE A 125 -8.99 -7.74 -8.57
C ILE A 125 -9.04 -6.50 -9.45
N LEU A 126 -9.65 -6.59 -10.63
CA LEU A 126 -9.72 -5.50 -11.59
C LEU A 126 -10.53 -4.31 -11.06
N SER A 127 -11.60 -4.59 -10.30
CA SER A 127 -12.39 -3.54 -9.63
C SER A 127 -11.53 -2.78 -8.61
N TYR A 128 -10.86 -3.47 -7.70
CA TYR A 128 -10.05 -2.85 -6.65
C TYR A 128 -8.88 -2.05 -7.25
N ILE A 129 -8.14 -2.66 -8.17
CA ILE A 129 -6.98 -1.99 -8.79
C ILE A 129 -7.37 -0.77 -9.60
N SER A 130 -8.50 -0.81 -10.31
CA SER A 130 -9.03 0.37 -11.02
C SER A 130 -9.31 1.52 -10.06
N GLN A 131 -9.77 1.25 -8.85
CA GLN A 131 -10.04 2.25 -7.83
C GLN A 131 -8.74 2.79 -7.21
N VAL A 132 -7.76 1.91 -6.91
CA VAL A 132 -6.43 2.33 -6.43
C VAL A 132 -5.74 3.23 -7.45
N LEU A 133 -5.76 2.85 -8.73
CA LEU A 133 -5.15 3.65 -9.80
C LEU A 133 -5.79 5.04 -9.95
N ARG A 134 -7.12 5.16 -9.74
CA ARG A 134 -7.78 6.49 -9.71
C ARG A 134 -7.31 7.33 -8.53
N ALA A 135 -7.13 6.72 -7.36
CA ALA A 135 -6.59 7.40 -6.18
C ALA A 135 -5.14 7.87 -6.41
N LEU A 136 -4.28 6.97 -6.91
CA LEU A 136 -2.88 7.30 -7.23
C LEU A 136 -2.77 8.40 -8.27
N ARG A 137 -3.61 8.40 -9.32
CA ARG A 137 -3.63 9.46 -10.32
C ARG A 137 -3.87 10.83 -9.69
N VAL A 138 -4.84 10.93 -8.75
CA VAL A 138 -5.12 12.19 -8.06
C VAL A 138 -3.93 12.63 -7.22
N ALA A 139 -3.34 11.72 -6.42
CA ALA A 139 -2.18 12.04 -5.60
C ALA A 139 -0.96 12.45 -6.44
N HIS A 140 -0.67 11.73 -7.51
CA HIS A 140 0.46 12.02 -8.40
C HIS A 140 0.31 13.38 -9.11
N ASN A 141 -0.92 13.79 -9.47
CA ASN A 141 -1.18 15.11 -10.05
C ASN A 141 -0.90 16.24 -9.05
N GLU A 142 -1.07 16.00 -7.75
CA GLU A 142 -0.69 16.93 -6.67
C GLU A 142 0.80 16.81 -6.27
N GLY A 143 1.59 16.04 -7.02
CA GLY A 143 3.01 15.79 -6.72
C GLY A 143 3.25 14.88 -5.51
N ILE A 144 2.21 14.18 -5.04
CA ILE A 144 2.27 13.31 -3.87
C ILE A 144 2.45 11.86 -4.31
N ILE A 145 3.55 11.23 -3.88
CA ILE A 145 3.85 9.81 -4.08
C ILE A 145 3.49 9.07 -2.80
N HIS A 146 2.75 7.97 -2.91
CA HIS A 146 2.27 7.21 -1.75
C HIS A 146 3.39 6.49 -0.99
N ARG A 147 4.33 5.87 -1.68
CA ARG A 147 5.54 5.19 -1.17
C ARG A 147 5.32 3.93 -0.32
N ASP A 148 4.08 3.56 -0.01
CA ASP A 148 3.75 2.40 0.84
C ASP A 148 2.45 1.71 0.37
N ILE A 149 2.29 1.53 -0.94
CA ILE A 149 1.15 0.79 -1.51
C ILE A 149 1.28 -0.69 -1.14
N LYS A 150 0.28 -1.17 -0.37
CA LYS A 150 0.18 -2.55 0.10
C LYS A 150 -1.24 -2.84 0.62
N PRO A 151 -1.66 -4.11 0.76
CA PRO A 151 -3.01 -4.47 1.19
C PRO A 151 -3.40 -3.93 2.58
N GLN A 152 -2.43 -3.66 3.46
CA GLN A 152 -2.69 -3.08 4.78
C GLN A 152 -3.18 -1.62 4.70
N ASN A 153 -2.80 -0.90 3.64
CA ASN A 153 -3.12 0.52 3.44
C ASN A 153 -4.30 0.72 2.47
N ILE A 154 -5.04 -0.35 2.17
CA ILE A 154 -6.26 -0.30 1.37
C ILE A 154 -7.41 -0.79 2.24
N MET A 155 -8.43 0.05 2.45
CA MET A 155 -9.68 -0.33 3.11
C MET A 155 -10.67 -0.83 2.07
N VAL A 156 -11.33 -1.95 2.34
CA VAL A 156 -12.43 -2.52 1.55
C VAL A 156 -13.73 -2.30 2.31
N LEU A 157 -14.71 -1.69 1.64
CA LEU A 157 -16.05 -1.41 2.15
C LEU A 157 -17.00 -2.55 1.75
N GLY A 158 -18.13 -2.67 2.46
CA GLY A 158 -19.12 -3.73 2.22
C GLY A 158 -19.77 -3.70 0.83
N ASP A 159 -19.72 -2.57 0.13
CA ASP A 159 -20.23 -2.39 -1.24
C ASP A 159 -19.19 -2.62 -2.36
N GLY A 160 -18.01 -3.16 -2.01
CA GLY A 160 -16.92 -3.38 -2.96
C GLY A 160 -16.14 -2.13 -3.36
N LYS A 161 -16.40 -0.99 -2.72
CA LYS A 161 -15.55 0.19 -2.86
C LYS A 161 -14.28 0.04 -2.04
N ILE A 162 -13.23 0.78 -2.44
CA ILE A 162 -12.01 0.86 -1.65
C ILE A 162 -11.65 2.30 -1.31
N LYS A 163 -10.87 2.45 -0.24
CA LYS A 163 -10.19 3.70 0.08
C LYS A 163 -8.72 3.43 0.39
N VAL A 164 -7.85 4.23 -0.24
CA VAL A 164 -6.41 4.28 0.03
C VAL A 164 -6.17 5.16 1.24
N MET A 165 -5.33 4.72 2.15
CA MET A 165 -4.99 5.41 3.39
C MET A 165 -3.47 5.43 3.60
N ASP A 166 -3.00 6.28 4.53
CA ASP A 166 -1.61 6.34 4.98
C ASP A 166 -0.61 6.61 3.84
N PHE A 167 -0.67 7.79 3.23
CA PHE A 167 0.32 8.24 2.27
C PHE A 167 1.68 8.41 2.95
N GLY A 168 2.58 7.46 2.71
CA GLY A 168 3.86 7.26 3.43
C GLY A 168 4.94 8.31 3.17
N ILE A 169 4.58 9.60 3.16
CA ILE A 169 5.49 10.73 2.92
C ILE A 169 6.61 10.79 3.99
N ALA A 170 6.33 10.21 5.16
CA ALA A 170 7.28 10.11 6.26
C ALA A 170 8.37 9.03 6.08
N LYS A 171 8.22 8.13 5.11
CA LYS A 171 9.15 7.03 4.86
C LYS A 171 10.20 7.41 3.82
N LEU A 172 11.15 8.30 4.18
CA LEU A 172 12.40 8.39 3.42
C LEU A 172 13.27 7.20 3.87
N PRO A 173 13.71 6.33 2.96
CA PRO A 173 14.70 5.33 3.29
C PRO A 173 16.07 6.03 3.39
N ASN A 174 16.51 6.33 4.61
CA ASN A 174 17.94 6.28 4.83
C ASN A 174 18.27 4.80 4.99
N ALA A 175 19.20 4.29 4.19
CA ALA A 175 19.65 2.89 4.23
C ALA A 175 20.14 2.45 5.64
N GLU A 176 20.39 3.40 6.54
CA GLU A 176 20.79 3.19 7.94
C GLU A 176 19.62 2.91 8.90
N THR A 177 18.36 3.09 8.50
CA THR A 177 17.18 2.94 9.37
C THR A 177 16.23 1.81 8.95
N VAL A 178 16.71 0.77 8.27
CA VAL A 178 16.03 -0.52 8.24
C VAL A 178 16.32 -1.25 9.56
N THR A 179 16.02 -0.58 10.67
CA THR A 179 15.93 -1.26 11.97
C THR A 179 14.75 -2.21 11.89
N VAL A 180 15.07 -3.48 12.10
CA VAL A 180 14.16 -4.64 12.03
C VAL A 180 13.10 -4.51 13.13
N THR A 181 12.08 -3.71 12.88
CA THR A 181 10.84 -3.79 13.65
C THR A 181 9.87 -4.68 12.88
N ASP A 182 9.03 -5.45 13.55
CA ASP A 182 8.02 -6.36 12.96
C ASP A 182 7.15 -5.69 11.87
N LYS A 183 7.05 -4.35 11.88
CA LYS A 183 6.34 -3.57 10.86
C LYS A 183 7.14 -3.31 9.58
N ALA A 184 8.48 -3.28 9.67
CA ALA A 184 9.36 -3.18 8.50
C ALA A 184 9.25 -4.47 7.66
N VAL A 185 9.06 -5.62 8.29
CA VAL A 185 8.94 -6.92 7.63
C VAL A 185 7.78 -6.94 6.63
N GLY A 186 6.61 -6.37 6.96
CA GLY A 186 5.45 -6.36 6.04
C GLY A 186 5.62 -5.44 4.82
N THR A 187 6.38 -4.36 4.95
CA THR A 187 6.55 -3.34 3.89
C THR A 187 7.53 -3.76 2.80
N VAL A 188 8.57 -4.55 3.14
CA VAL A 188 9.62 -4.95 2.20
C VAL A 188 9.11 -5.77 1.02
N TYR A 189 7.98 -6.46 1.16
CA TYR A 189 7.38 -7.30 0.11
C TYR A 189 6.82 -6.52 -1.08
N TYR A 190 6.59 -5.21 -0.93
CA TYR A 190 6.00 -4.36 -1.97
C TYR A 190 6.93 -3.21 -2.38
N MET A 191 8.11 -3.12 -1.77
CA MET A 191 9.04 -2.02 -1.98
C MET A 191 9.62 -2.04 -3.40
N SER A 192 9.67 -0.88 -4.04
CA SER A 192 10.27 -0.78 -5.37
C SER A 192 11.79 -0.90 -5.33
N PRO A 193 12.45 -1.32 -6.45
CA PRO A 193 13.91 -1.44 -6.53
C PRO A 193 14.65 -0.16 -6.17
N GLU A 194 14.14 1.00 -6.60
CA GLU A 194 14.70 2.31 -6.30
C GLU A 194 14.56 2.67 -4.82
N GLN A 195 13.43 2.36 -4.19
CA GLN A 195 13.26 2.51 -2.75
C GLN A 195 14.21 1.61 -1.97
N ALA A 196 14.31 0.33 -2.34
CA ALA A 196 15.21 -0.64 -1.72
C ALA A 196 16.69 -0.26 -1.86
N SER A 197 17.04 0.49 -2.92
CA SER A 197 18.41 0.94 -3.19
C SER A 197 18.69 2.36 -2.69
N GLY A 198 17.76 3.05 -2.02
CA GLY A 198 17.93 4.44 -1.56
C GLY A 198 18.08 5.46 -2.70
N LYS A 199 17.60 5.12 -3.92
CA LYS A 199 17.64 6.02 -5.08
C LYS A 199 16.46 7.00 -5.04
N SER A 200 16.52 8.03 -5.91
CA SER A 200 15.38 8.94 -6.10
C SER A 200 14.15 8.16 -6.58
N ILE A 201 13.01 8.48 -5.99
CA ILE A 201 11.71 7.86 -6.28
C ILE A 201 10.84 8.84 -7.06
N ASP A 202 10.02 8.29 -7.97
CA ASP A 202 9.00 9.01 -8.71
C ASP A 202 7.65 8.25 -8.65
N PRO A 203 6.57 8.76 -9.23
CA PRO A 203 5.24 8.11 -9.24
C PRO A 203 5.25 6.65 -9.69
N ARG A 204 6.21 6.23 -10.51
CA ARG A 204 6.36 4.85 -11.00
C ARG A 204 6.81 3.86 -9.91
N SER A 205 7.26 4.37 -8.75
CA SER A 205 7.51 3.52 -7.57
C SER A 205 6.22 2.94 -7.01
N ASP A 206 5.12 3.74 -6.98
CA ASP A 206 3.80 3.26 -6.56
C ASP A 206 3.23 2.25 -7.57
N ILE A 207 3.51 2.41 -8.86
CA ILE A 207 3.14 1.45 -9.91
C ILE A 207 3.81 0.10 -9.67
N TYR A 208 5.08 0.08 -9.29
CA TYR A 208 5.78 -1.16 -8.94
C TYR A 208 5.15 -1.83 -7.72
N SER A 209 4.91 -1.07 -6.65
CA SER A 209 4.29 -1.57 -5.42
C SER A 209 2.89 -2.12 -5.68
N LEU A 210 2.12 -1.45 -6.56
CA LEU A 210 0.82 -1.91 -7.02
C LEU A 210 0.94 -3.20 -7.84
N GLY A 211 1.97 -3.34 -8.67
CA GLY A 211 2.29 -4.56 -9.41
C GLY A 211 2.58 -5.74 -8.47
N ALA A 212 3.36 -5.51 -7.40
CA ALA A 212 3.65 -6.51 -6.38
C ALA A 212 2.39 -6.92 -5.60
N MET A 213 1.52 -5.95 -5.29
CA MET A 213 0.21 -6.23 -4.68
C MET A 213 -0.69 -7.02 -5.63
N LEU A 214 -0.77 -6.64 -6.91
CA LEU A 214 -1.52 -7.39 -7.93
C LEU A 214 -1.05 -8.85 -8.05
N TYR A 215 0.26 -9.07 -7.97
CA TYR A 215 0.83 -10.40 -7.97
C TYR A 215 0.28 -11.24 -6.81
N GLU A 216 0.30 -10.69 -5.57
CA GLU A 216 -0.28 -11.37 -4.40
C GLU A 216 -1.78 -11.64 -4.57
N LEU A 217 -2.56 -10.64 -5.01
CA LEU A 217 -4.01 -10.79 -5.21
C LEU A 217 -4.36 -11.91 -6.20
N ALA A 218 -3.58 -12.04 -7.29
CA ALA A 218 -3.86 -12.97 -8.37
C ALA A 218 -3.32 -14.39 -8.12
N THR A 219 -2.24 -14.52 -7.33
CA THR A 219 -1.59 -15.82 -7.08
C THR A 219 -1.81 -16.36 -5.66
N GLY A 220 -2.16 -15.50 -4.70
CA GLY A 220 -2.13 -15.80 -3.27
C GLY A 220 -0.72 -15.82 -2.67
N GLU A 221 0.32 -15.53 -3.46
CA GLU A 221 1.72 -15.67 -3.10
C GLU A 221 2.48 -14.34 -3.26
N MET A 222 3.50 -14.12 -2.42
CA MET A 222 4.40 -12.99 -2.57
C MET A 222 5.33 -13.18 -3.79
N PRO A 223 5.62 -12.12 -4.57
CA PRO A 223 6.51 -12.23 -5.73
C PRO A 223 7.94 -12.63 -5.36
N PHE A 224 8.37 -12.29 -4.15
CA PHE A 224 9.68 -12.67 -3.60
C PHE A 224 9.53 -13.08 -2.14
N ARG A 225 10.25 -14.13 -1.76
CA ARG A 225 10.39 -14.62 -0.38
C ARG A 225 11.87 -14.70 -0.03
N GLY A 226 12.21 -14.53 1.25
CA GLY A 226 13.58 -14.62 1.75
C GLY A 226 13.58 -14.81 3.26
N GLU A 227 14.67 -15.33 3.79
CA GLU A 227 14.84 -15.58 5.23
C GLU A 227 14.98 -14.26 6.04
N THR A 228 15.43 -13.20 5.38
CA THR A 228 15.61 -11.88 6.00
C THR A 228 14.96 -10.78 5.16
N PRO A 229 14.54 -9.65 5.77
CA PRO A 229 14.07 -8.49 5.03
C PRO A 229 15.07 -8.01 3.96
N VAL A 230 16.36 -8.03 4.26
CA VAL A 230 17.41 -7.64 3.31
C VAL A 230 17.45 -8.58 2.11
N ALA A 231 17.32 -9.90 2.31
CA ALA A 231 17.26 -10.87 1.21
C ALA A 231 16.06 -10.60 0.27
N ILE A 232 14.90 -10.23 0.82
CA ILE A 232 13.71 -9.85 0.04
C ILE A 232 13.97 -8.57 -0.76
N LEU A 233 14.55 -7.54 -0.12
CA LEU A 233 14.90 -6.29 -0.80
C LEU A 233 15.89 -6.51 -1.96
N MET A 234 16.91 -7.33 -1.75
CA MET A 234 17.87 -7.68 -2.81
C MET A 234 17.21 -8.38 -4.00
N LYS A 235 16.19 -9.20 -3.77
CA LYS A 235 15.40 -9.82 -4.83
C LYS A 235 14.57 -8.79 -5.59
N HIS A 236 13.94 -7.83 -4.90
CA HIS A 236 13.26 -6.71 -5.56
C HIS A 236 14.21 -5.93 -6.48
N VAL A 237 15.47 -5.76 -6.09
CA VAL A 237 16.48 -5.06 -6.91
C VAL A 237 16.95 -5.90 -8.10
N ASN A 238 17.26 -7.18 -7.88
CA ASN A 238 18.07 -7.97 -8.82
C ASN A 238 17.30 -9.08 -9.55
N GLU A 239 16.27 -9.69 -8.92
CA GLU A 239 15.61 -10.87 -9.45
C GLU A 239 14.29 -10.54 -10.13
N LYS A 240 13.95 -11.24 -11.22
CA LYS A 240 12.61 -11.19 -11.81
C LYS A 240 11.68 -12.12 -11.04
N PRO A 241 10.42 -11.72 -10.79
CA PRO A 241 9.45 -12.62 -10.18
C PRO A 241 9.14 -13.79 -11.13
N VAL A 242 8.72 -14.91 -10.55
CA VAL A 242 8.14 -16.01 -11.33
C VAL A 242 6.88 -15.48 -12.03
N PRO A 243 6.64 -15.79 -13.32
CA PRO A 243 5.42 -15.36 -13.98
C PRO A 243 4.17 -15.85 -13.23
N PRO A 244 3.19 -14.98 -12.95
CA PRO A 244 1.99 -15.33 -12.19
C PRO A 244 1.27 -16.57 -12.69
N ARG A 245 1.21 -16.78 -14.00
CA ARG A 245 0.55 -17.94 -14.63
C ARG A 245 1.27 -19.28 -14.42
N VAL A 246 2.51 -19.26 -13.97
CA VAL A 246 3.22 -20.48 -13.53
C VAL A 246 2.63 -21.00 -12.23
N LEU A 247 2.22 -20.10 -11.33
CA LEU A 247 1.60 -20.43 -10.04
C LEU A 247 0.08 -20.65 -10.18
N ASN A 248 -0.58 -19.80 -10.96
CA ASN A 248 -2.02 -19.87 -11.21
C ASN A 248 -2.30 -19.76 -12.72
N PRO A 249 -2.42 -20.88 -13.45
CA PRO A 249 -2.68 -20.89 -14.90
C PRO A 249 -4.02 -20.26 -15.32
N LYS A 250 -4.95 -20.05 -14.39
CA LYS A 250 -6.25 -19.40 -14.66
C LYS A 250 -6.12 -17.88 -14.88
N ILE A 251 -4.99 -17.28 -14.47
CA ILE A 251 -4.75 -15.85 -14.67
C ILE A 251 -4.74 -15.53 -16.18
N PRO A 252 -5.54 -14.54 -16.65
CA PRO A 252 -5.49 -14.10 -18.04
C PRO A 252 -4.10 -13.62 -18.46
N VAL A 253 -3.76 -13.81 -19.74
CA VAL A 253 -2.47 -13.36 -20.30
C VAL A 253 -2.29 -11.85 -20.10
N GLY A 254 -3.34 -11.07 -20.34
CA GLY A 254 -3.29 -9.62 -20.17
C GLY A 254 -3.01 -9.20 -18.72
N LEU A 255 -3.55 -9.90 -17.70
CA LEU A 255 -3.26 -9.60 -16.30
C LEU A 255 -1.80 -9.90 -15.96
N GLU A 256 -1.27 -11.06 -16.39
CA GLU A 256 0.14 -11.38 -16.22
C GLU A 256 1.03 -10.32 -16.86
N GLN A 257 0.69 -9.88 -18.08
CA GLN A 257 1.44 -8.83 -18.79
C GLN A 257 1.44 -7.50 -18.01
N ILE A 258 0.29 -7.09 -17.48
CA ILE A 258 0.16 -5.87 -16.64
C ILE A 258 1.03 -5.98 -15.39
N ILE A 259 0.95 -7.09 -14.66
CA ILE A 259 1.75 -7.34 -13.44
C ILE A 259 3.24 -7.25 -13.76
N MET A 260 3.69 -7.96 -14.79
CA MET A 260 5.10 -8.05 -15.12
C MET A 260 5.68 -6.74 -15.66
N CYS A 261 4.88 -5.97 -16.40
CA CYS A 261 5.23 -4.61 -16.82
C CYS A 261 5.38 -3.68 -15.60
N ALA A 262 4.39 -3.66 -14.70
CA ALA A 262 4.42 -2.84 -13.49
C ALA A 262 5.64 -3.18 -12.61
N MET A 263 6.02 -4.46 -12.53
CA MET A 263 7.16 -4.95 -11.74
C MET A 263 8.50 -4.93 -12.47
N SER A 264 8.61 -4.21 -13.59
CA SER A 264 9.89 -3.99 -14.27
C SER A 264 10.88 -3.28 -13.35
N LYS A 265 12.16 -3.70 -13.40
CA LYS A 265 13.18 -3.20 -12.47
C LYS A 265 13.50 -1.72 -12.68
N LYS A 266 13.58 -1.31 -13.94
CA LYS A 266 13.83 0.08 -14.30
C LYS A 266 12.50 0.83 -14.40
N PRO A 267 12.34 2.00 -13.76
CA PRO A 267 11.10 2.79 -13.84
C PRO A 267 10.64 3.09 -15.28
N GLN A 268 11.58 3.35 -16.21
CA GLN A 268 11.25 3.62 -17.62
C GLN A 268 10.72 2.42 -18.40
N ASP A 269 10.84 1.20 -17.86
CA ASP A 269 10.31 -0.02 -18.46
C ASP A 269 8.91 -0.36 -17.89
N ARG A 270 8.35 0.48 -16.98
CA ARG A 270 7.00 0.38 -16.40
C ARG A 270 6.00 1.23 -17.15
N PHE A 271 4.74 1.19 -16.75
CA PHE A 271 3.78 2.20 -17.18
C PHE A 271 4.25 3.59 -16.78
N GLU A 272 4.06 4.56 -17.66
CA GLU A 272 4.51 5.94 -17.46
C GLU A 272 3.87 6.57 -16.20
N ASN A 273 2.58 6.32 -16.02
CA ASN A 273 1.79 6.86 -14.91
C ASN A 273 0.58 5.96 -14.59
N ALA A 274 -0.14 6.29 -13.51
CA ALA A 274 -1.31 5.54 -13.07
C ALA A 274 -2.46 5.55 -14.10
N GLU A 275 -2.61 6.61 -14.89
CA GLU A 275 -3.65 6.70 -15.91
C GLU A 275 -3.41 5.73 -17.06
N THR A 276 -2.16 5.64 -17.53
CA THR A 276 -1.76 4.68 -18.56
C THR A 276 -2.03 3.25 -18.08
N MET A 277 -1.60 2.88 -16.87
CA MET A 277 -1.88 1.55 -16.31
C MET A 277 -3.39 1.29 -16.19
N LEU A 278 -4.17 2.29 -15.77
CA LEU A 278 -5.63 2.20 -15.66
C LEU A 278 -6.30 1.93 -17.02
N ALA A 279 -5.78 2.47 -18.11
CA ALA A 279 -6.30 2.21 -19.45
C ALA A 279 -6.18 0.71 -19.80
N TYR A 280 -5.01 0.09 -19.59
CA TYR A 280 -4.82 -1.35 -19.81
C TYR A 280 -5.71 -2.22 -18.90
N VAL A 281 -5.85 -1.84 -17.62
CA VAL A 281 -6.76 -2.54 -16.70
C VAL A 281 -8.20 -2.47 -17.19
N LYS A 282 -8.66 -1.32 -17.71
CA LYS A 282 -10.01 -1.17 -18.27
C LYS A 282 -10.22 -1.98 -19.55
N GLU A 283 -9.22 -2.11 -20.41
CA GLU A 283 -9.29 -2.97 -21.59
C GLU A 283 -9.43 -4.44 -21.18
N LEU A 284 -8.65 -4.88 -20.19
CA LEU A 284 -8.77 -6.22 -19.62
C LEU A 284 -10.14 -6.46 -18.96
N GLN A 285 -10.75 -5.44 -18.34
CA GLN A 285 -12.13 -5.52 -17.81
C GLN A 285 -13.18 -5.71 -18.91
N ARG A 286 -12.95 -5.17 -20.10
CA ARG A 286 -13.86 -5.32 -21.24
C ARG A 286 -13.69 -6.65 -21.96
N ASP A 287 -12.46 -7.12 -22.07
CA ASP A 287 -12.11 -8.41 -22.67
C ASP A 287 -11.03 -9.11 -21.84
N ASN A 288 -11.45 -10.07 -21.04
CA ASN A 288 -10.54 -10.83 -20.17
C ASN A 288 -9.61 -11.81 -20.93
N LYS A 289 -9.82 -11.97 -22.24
CA LYS A 289 -8.96 -12.79 -23.13
C LYS A 289 -7.92 -11.97 -23.86
N ILE A 290 -7.91 -10.63 -23.69
CA ILE A 290 -6.98 -9.75 -24.39
C ILE A 290 -5.53 -10.14 -24.09
N LYS A 291 -4.72 -10.08 -25.14
CA LYS A 291 -3.27 -10.11 -25.07
C LYS A 291 -2.78 -8.79 -25.65
N PHE A 292 -2.01 -8.05 -24.88
CA PHE A 292 -1.46 -6.78 -25.33
C PHE A 292 -0.23 -7.00 -26.19
N ASP A 293 -0.24 -6.44 -27.41
CA ASP A 293 0.88 -6.52 -28.35
C ASP A 293 1.99 -5.55 -27.96
N GLU A 294 1.62 -4.38 -27.43
CA GLU A 294 2.57 -3.33 -27.03
C GLU A 294 2.38 -2.95 -25.56
N LEU A 295 3.41 -3.17 -24.77
CA LEU A 295 3.61 -2.68 -23.41
C LEU A 295 5.02 -2.11 -23.29
N PRO A 296 5.30 -1.16 -22.39
CA PRO A 296 6.63 -0.54 -22.23
C PRO A 296 7.79 -1.54 -22.10
N SER A 297 7.53 -2.75 -21.60
CA SER A 297 8.53 -3.80 -21.35
C SER A 297 8.48 -4.99 -22.31
N ASN A 298 7.66 -4.99 -23.37
CA ASN A 298 7.38 -6.17 -24.21
C ASN A 298 8.63 -6.82 -24.83
N THR A 299 9.56 -6.03 -25.37
CA THR A 299 10.78 -6.55 -26.02
C THR A 299 11.64 -7.40 -25.08
N LYS A 300 11.60 -7.13 -23.77
CA LYS A 300 12.35 -7.88 -22.76
C LYS A 300 11.56 -9.06 -22.20
N TRP A 301 10.23 -8.98 -22.25
CA TRP A 301 9.32 -9.99 -21.76
C TRP A 301 9.29 -11.24 -22.63
N GLU A 302 9.17 -11.10 -23.94
CA GLU A 302 9.19 -12.21 -24.90
C GLU A 302 10.48 -13.01 -24.81
N ASN A 303 11.63 -12.32 -24.72
CA ASN A 303 12.93 -12.96 -24.51
C ASN A 303 13.02 -13.72 -23.18
N PHE A 304 12.36 -13.26 -22.14
CA PHE A 304 12.33 -13.92 -20.84
C PHE A 304 11.42 -15.15 -20.85
N GLN A 305 10.23 -15.09 -21.44
CA GLN A 305 9.34 -16.24 -21.62
C GLN A 305 9.99 -17.36 -22.44
N ALA A 306 10.69 -17.00 -23.52
CA ALA A 306 11.44 -17.95 -24.33
C ALA A 306 12.53 -18.67 -23.53
N LYS A 307 13.21 -17.95 -22.64
CA LYS A 307 14.24 -18.49 -21.73
C LYS A 307 13.68 -19.44 -20.68
N LEU A 308 12.53 -19.11 -20.10
CA LEU A 308 11.80 -19.96 -19.15
C LEU A 308 11.30 -21.25 -19.80
N LYS A 309 10.67 -21.17 -20.99
CA LYS A 309 10.25 -22.35 -21.74
C LYS A 309 11.41 -23.31 -21.98
N ARG A 310 12.61 -22.79 -22.30
CA ARG A 310 13.84 -23.61 -22.46
C ARG A 310 14.33 -24.22 -21.13
N PHE A 311 14.17 -23.53 -20.01
CA PHE A 311 14.57 -24.02 -18.69
C PHE A 311 13.69 -25.16 -18.21
N PHE A 312 12.36 -25.01 -18.32
CA PHE A 312 11.40 -26.06 -17.92
C PHE A 312 11.32 -27.23 -18.90
N SER A 313 11.70 -27.04 -20.15
CA SER A 313 11.78 -28.15 -21.12
C SER A 313 13.01 -29.04 -20.93
N LYS A 314 14.10 -28.53 -20.30
CA LYS A 314 15.31 -29.33 -19.99
C LYS A 314 15.20 -30.13 -18.69
N GLY A 315 14.22 -29.86 -17.81
CA GLY A 315 13.99 -30.59 -16.57
C GLY A 315 13.05 -31.79 -16.69
N LYS A 316 12.62 -32.16 -17.91
CA LYS A 316 11.77 -33.32 -18.21
C LYS A 316 12.53 -34.42 -19.01
N LYS A 317 13.83 -34.54 -18.78
CA LYS A 317 14.58 -35.71 -19.26
C LYS A 317 15.17 -36.45 -18.07
#